data_278f182a821e7fec1f8ff3d1b5216a74
#
_entry.id   278f182a821e7fec1f8ff3d1b5216a74
#
_cell.length_a   1.000
_cell.length_b   1.000
_cell.length_c   1.000
_cell.angle_alpha   90.00
_cell.angle_beta   90.00
_cell.angle_gamma   90.00
#
_symmetry.space_group_name_H-M   'P 1'
#
loop_
_entity.id
_entity.type
_entity.pdbx_description
1 polymer ?
#
loop_
_entity_poly.entity_id
_entity_poly.type
_entity_poly.pdbx_seq_one_letter_code
_entity_poly.pdbx_strand_id
1 'polypeptide(L)'
;MPDLFIMLRWLLLTICTAMSFNLIAQDASDYRLGSGDKIKITVFGQQDLSIETLLNDSGKINYPFLGDIQAAGQTRAQFQQQIYDGLKGDYLVSPNVSVSIIEYRPFFIDGEVEKPGGYPYQPGLTINKAAALAGGYTERASLQKIFIIRSNDPEQNSARVDTNTIVRPGDIITFKQRFF
;
A
#
# COMPACT_ATOMS: atom_id res chain seq x y z
N MET A 1 25.11 22.70 -51.28
CA MET A 1 25.07 21.69 -50.23
C MET A 1 24.66 22.24 -48.85
N PRO A 2 23.71 23.17 -48.75
CA PRO A 2 23.22 23.62 -47.45
C PRO A 2 22.05 22.80 -46.90
N ASP A 3 21.37 22.02 -47.73
CA ASP A 3 20.09 21.39 -47.34
C ASP A 3 20.24 20.16 -46.44
N LEU A 4 21.36 19.47 -46.49
CA LEU A 4 21.64 18.28 -45.71
C LEU A 4 21.76 18.60 -44.18
N PHE A 5 22.36 19.74 -43.85
CA PHE A 5 22.47 20.21 -42.45
C PHE A 5 21.14 20.65 -41.85
N ILE A 6 20.28 21.22 -42.67
CA ILE A 6 18.94 21.62 -42.24
C ILE A 6 18.05 20.41 -42.03
N MET A 7 18.08 19.43 -42.93
CA MET A 7 17.34 18.15 -42.73
C MET A 7 17.82 17.38 -41.51
N LEU A 8 19.14 17.33 -41.27
CA LEU A 8 19.69 16.65 -40.07
C LEU A 8 19.31 17.35 -38.77
N ARG A 9 19.19 18.69 -38.77
CA ARG A 9 18.72 19.47 -37.62
C ARG A 9 17.25 19.23 -37.32
N TRP A 10 16.40 19.10 -38.33
CA TRP A 10 14.98 18.79 -38.17
C TRP A 10 14.77 17.35 -37.73
N LEU A 11 15.59 16.40 -38.19
CA LEU A 11 15.55 15.00 -37.77
C LEU A 11 15.95 14.83 -36.27
N LEU A 12 16.95 15.58 -35.81
CA LEU A 12 17.35 15.59 -34.40
C LEU A 12 16.29 16.22 -33.48
N LEU A 13 15.57 17.23 -33.95
CA LEU A 13 14.46 17.85 -33.21
C LEU A 13 13.24 16.93 -33.09
N THR A 14 12.95 16.12 -34.10
CA THR A 14 11.85 15.14 -34.05
C THR A 14 12.15 13.94 -33.16
N ILE A 15 13.42 13.52 -33.04
CA ILE A 15 13.84 12.44 -32.16
C ILE A 15 13.76 12.88 -30.68
N CYS A 16 14.02 14.16 -30.41
CA CYS A 16 13.96 14.70 -29.02
C CYS A 16 12.53 14.80 -28.47
N THR A 17 11.51 14.94 -29.33
CA THR A 17 10.10 14.99 -28.92
C THR A 17 9.48 13.60 -28.70
N ALA A 18 10.09 12.52 -29.18
CA ALA A 18 9.59 11.15 -29.04
C ALA A 18 9.98 10.49 -27.70
N MET A 19 10.85 11.09 -26.89
CA MET A 19 11.10 10.69 -25.52
C MET A 19 10.09 11.35 -24.57
N SER A 20 8.81 11.11 -24.81
CA SER A 20 7.79 11.31 -23.79
C SER A 20 8.09 10.34 -22.66
N PHE A 21 8.67 10.84 -21.58
CA PHE A 21 8.75 10.14 -20.32
C PHE A 21 7.35 9.69 -19.97
N ASN A 22 7.07 8.39 -20.10
CA ASN A 22 6.01 7.78 -19.37
C ASN A 22 6.35 7.97 -17.88
N LEU A 23 5.90 9.07 -17.28
CA LEU A 23 5.71 9.13 -15.84
C LEU A 23 4.69 8.03 -15.54
N ILE A 24 5.17 6.84 -15.24
CA ILE A 24 4.37 5.84 -14.57
C ILE A 24 4.04 6.50 -13.23
N ALA A 25 2.86 7.12 -13.16
CA ALA A 25 2.24 7.43 -11.90
C ALA A 25 2.19 6.08 -11.17
N GLN A 26 3.07 5.93 -10.19
CA GLN A 26 3.09 4.77 -9.31
C GLN A 26 1.86 4.94 -8.42
N ASP A 27 0.75 4.50 -8.98
CA ASP A 27 -0.55 4.50 -8.33
C ASP A 27 -0.41 3.79 -6.97
N ALA A 28 -1.14 4.30 -5.98
CA ALA A 28 -1.43 3.60 -4.72
C ALA A 28 -2.08 2.21 -4.94
N SER A 29 -2.06 1.70 -6.15
CA SER A 29 -2.63 0.44 -6.63
C SER A 29 -1.83 -0.81 -6.24
N ASP A 30 -0.59 -0.66 -5.79
CA ASP A 30 0.27 -1.82 -5.43
C ASP A 30 0.02 -2.36 -4.01
N TYR A 31 -0.83 -1.70 -3.23
CA TYR A 31 -1.17 -2.20 -1.92
C TYR A 31 -1.97 -3.49 -2.01
N ARG A 32 -1.50 -4.51 -1.29
CA ARG A 32 -2.20 -5.80 -1.17
C ARG A 32 -2.90 -5.86 0.18
N LEU A 33 -4.17 -6.17 0.12
CA LEU A 33 -5.01 -6.41 1.30
C LEU A 33 -4.37 -7.47 2.18
N GLY A 34 -4.52 -7.33 3.49
CA GLY A 34 -3.99 -8.28 4.46
C GLY A 34 -4.84 -8.34 5.72
N SER A 35 -4.57 -9.34 6.56
CA SER A 35 -5.25 -9.51 7.85
C SER A 35 -5.14 -8.25 8.69
N GLY A 36 -6.25 -7.83 9.29
CA GLY A 36 -6.35 -6.59 10.06
C GLY A 36 -6.74 -5.35 9.24
N ASP A 37 -6.82 -5.42 7.90
CA ASP A 37 -7.39 -4.34 7.11
C ASP A 37 -8.93 -4.34 7.25
N LYS A 38 -9.52 -3.16 7.41
CA LYS A 38 -10.97 -2.97 7.37
C LYS A 38 -11.38 -2.42 6.02
N ILE A 39 -12.24 -3.14 5.33
CA ILE A 39 -12.70 -2.80 3.99
C ILE A 39 -14.19 -2.57 3.95
N LYS A 40 -14.61 -1.76 3.00
CA LYS A 40 -16.01 -1.56 2.61
C LYS A 40 -16.19 -2.03 1.18
N ILE A 41 -17.16 -2.91 1.00
CA ILE A 41 -17.66 -3.35 -0.29
C ILE A 41 -19.01 -2.69 -0.49
N THR A 42 -19.16 -1.99 -1.60
CA THR A 42 -20.43 -1.34 -1.98
C THR A 42 -20.88 -1.94 -3.30
N VAL A 43 -22.10 -2.44 -3.32
CA VAL A 43 -22.78 -2.85 -4.55
C VAL A 43 -23.93 -1.86 -4.79
N PHE A 44 -23.76 -1.02 -5.79
CA PHE A 44 -24.72 0.05 -6.05
C PHE A 44 -26.10 -0.49 -6.40
N GLY A 45 -27.12 0.02 -5.70
CA GLY A 45 -28.49 -0.44 -5.83
C GLY A 45 -28.84 -1.72 -5.06
N GLN A 46 -27.85 -2.29 -4.31
CA GLN A 46 -28.03 -3.52 -3.54
C GLN A 46 -27.44 -3.34 -2.15
N GLN A 47 -28.24 -2.85 -1.19
CA GLN A 47 -27.76 -2.60 0.18
C GLN A 47 -27.40 -3.89 0.92
N ASP A 48 -28.14 -4.96 0.69
CA ASP A 48 -27.92 -6.26 1.33
C ASP A 48 -26.59 -6.93 0.93
N LEU A 49 -26.00 -6.48 -0.18
CA LEU A 49 -24.68 -6.91 -0.66
C LEU A 49 -23.56 -5.93 -0.30
N SER A 50 -23.91 -4.80 0.31
CA SER A 50 -22.94 -3.79 0.73
C SER A 50 -22.54 -4.03 2.19
N ILE A 51 -21.28 -4.35 2.44
CA ILE A 51 -20.80 -4.69 3.79
C ILE A 51 -19.53 -3.93 4.14
N GLU A 52 -19.34 -3.72 5.44
CA GLU A 52 -18.06 -3.35 6.04
C GLU A 52 -17.55 -4.53 6.86
N THR A 53 -16.31 -4.91 6.65
CA THR A 53 -15.73 -6.08 7.31
C THR A 53 -14.25 -5.91 7.56
N LEU A 54 -13.77 -6.54 8.63
CA LEU A 54 -12.36 -6.70 8.95
C LEU A 54 -11.86 -8.01 8.32
N LEU A 55 -10.72 -7.96 7.63
CA LEU A 55 -10.06 -9.18 7.17
C LEU A 55 -9.54 -9.96 8.39
N ASN A 56 -9.99 -11.19 8.52
CA ASN A 56 -9.57 -12.09 9.59
C ASN A 56 -8.13 -12.61 9.37
N ASP A 57 -7.63 -13.39 10.31
CA ASP A 57 -6.26 -13.92 10.27
C ASP A 57 -6.00 -14.84 9.06
N SER A 58 -7.04 -15.50 8.53
CA SER A 58 -6.91 -16.29 7.29
C SER A 58 -6.88 -15.43 6.03
N GLY A 59 -7.12 -14.12 6.15
CA GLY A 59 -7.21 -13.19 5.03
C GLY A 59 -8.47 -13.36 4.17
N LYS A 60 -9.48 -14.08 4.70
CA LYS A 60 -10.76 -14.30 4.05
C LYS A 60 -11.84 -13.41 4.66
N ILE A 61 -12.89 -13.18 3.90
CA ILE A 61 -14.14 -12.62 4.38
C ILE A 61 -15.28 -13.55 4.01
N ASN A 62 -16.30 -13.59 4.87
CA ASN A 62 -17.57 -14.23 4.50
C ASN A 62 -18.44 -13.19 3.79
N TYR A 63 -18.74 -13.43 2.52
CA TYR A 63 -19.48 -12.50 1.68
C TYR A 63 -20.84 -13.08 1.27
N PRO A 64 -21.94 -12.30 1.32
CA PRO A 64 -23.26 -12.79 0.93
C PRO A 64 -23.24 -13.47 -0.44
N PHE A 65 -23.90 -14.60 -0.55
CA PHE A 65 -24.01 -15.48 -1.73
C PHE A 65 -22.71 -16.15 -2.20
N LEU A 66 -21.53 -15.54 -1.95
CA LEU A 66 -20.24 -16.09 -2.40
C LEU A 66 -19.53 -16.92 -1.33
N GLY A 67 -20.02 -16.85 -0.07
CA GLY A 67 -19.38 -17.53 1.06
C GLY A 67 -18.00 -16.98 1.39
N ASP A 68 -17.07 -17.84 1.75
CA ASP A 68 -15.71 -17.47 2.13
C ASP A 68 -14.84 -17.18 0.91
N ILE A 69 -14.48 -15.93 0.71
CA ILE A 69 -13.63 -15.47 -0.38
C ILE A 69 -12.30 -14.92 0.13
N GLN A 70 -11.22 -15.24 -0.58
CA GLN A 70 -9.87 -14.77 -0.24
C GLN A 70 -9.70 -13.31 -0.67
N ALA A 71 -9.35 -12.45 0.28
CA ALA A 71 -9.05 -11.03 0.01
C ALA A 71 -7.56 -10.72 0.20
N ALA A 72 -6.91 -11.31 1.22
CA ALA A 72 -5.49 -11.06 1.47
C ALA A 72 -4.60 -11.50 0.31
N GLY A 73 -3.57 -10.70 0.05
CA GLY A 73 -2.64 -10.89 -1.06
C GLY A 73 -3.11 -10.29 -2.39
N GLN A 74 -4.37 -9.92 -2.51
CA GLN A 74 -4.94 -9.27 -3.70
C GLN A 74 -4.86 -7.75 -3.60
N THR A 75 -4.73 -7.09 -4.73
CA THR A 75 -4.96 -5.64 -4.79
C THR A 75 -6.46 -5.35 -4.66
N ARG A 76 -6.78 -4.12 -4.28
CA ARG A 76 -8.18 -3.66 -4.23
C ARG A 76 -8.92 -3.93 -5.55
N ALA A 77 -8.27 -3.67 -6.70
CA ALA A 77 -8.87 -3.87 -8.01
C ALA A 77 -9.10 -5.36 -8.33
N GLN A 78 -8.15 -6.23 -7.99
CA GLN A 78 -8.29 -7.68 -8.17
C GLN A 78 -9.45 -8.23 -7.33
N PHE A 79 -9.53 -7.81 -6.08
CA PHE A 79 -10.59 -8.25 -5.17
C PHE A 79 -11.97 -7.73 -5.61
N GLN A 80 -12.06 -6.48 -6.08
CA GLN A 80 -13.27 -5.92 -6.68
C GLN A 80 -13.74 -6.72 -7.89
N GLN A 81 -12.80 -7.09 -8.76
CA GLN A 81 -13.11 -7.91 -9.94
C GLN A 81 -13.61 -9.30 -9.55
N GLN A 82 -12.99 -9.92 -8.54
CA GLN A 82 -13.43 -11.23 -8.03
C GLN A 82 -14.89 -11.20 -7.57
N ILE A 83 -15.29 -10.15 -6.81
CA ILE A 83 -16.66 -9.98 -6.35
C ILE A 83 -17.61 -9.73 -7.53
N TYR A 84 -17.20 -8.88 -8.47
CA TYR A 84 -17.97 -8.61 -9.68
C TYR A 84 -18.27 -9.91 -10.45
N ASP A 85 -17.24 -10.74 -10.69
CA ASP A 85 -17.37 -11.98 -11.45
C ASP A 85 -18.23 -12.99 -10.70
N GLY A 86 -18.12 -13.07 -9.37
CA GLY A 86 -18.93 -13.98 -8.55
C GLY A 86 -20.40 -13.57 -8.46
N LEU A 87 -20.72 -12.30 -8.58
CA LEU A 87 -22.11 -11.82 -8.55
C LEU A 87 -22.78 -11.82 -9.91
N LYS A 88 -21.99 -11.73 -10.98
CA LYS A 88 -22.50 -11.59 -12.35
C LYS A 88 -23.10 -12.91 -12.86
N GLY A 89 -24.28 -12.80 -13.41
CA GLY A 89 -25.03 -13.92 -14.03
C GLY A 89 -25.99 -14.57 -13.06
N ASP A 90 -25.49 -15.23 -12.02
CA ASP A 90 -26.31 -16.00 -11.10
C ASP A 90 -27.16 -15.12 -10.16
N TYR A 91 -26.63 -13.96 -9.77
CA TYR A 91 -27.28 -13.07 -8.80
C TYR A 91 -27.65 -11.70 -9.40
N LEU A 92 -26.79 -11.13 -10.24
CA LEU A 92 -26.99 -9.81 -10.84
C LEU A 92 -26.62 -9.83 -12.33
N VAL A 93 -27.41 -9.17 -13.17
CA VAL A 93 -27.12 -9.08 -14.61
C VAL A 93 -25.89 -8.19 -14.85
N SER A 94 -25.80 -7.07 -14.16
CA SER A 94 -24.71 -6.10 -14.30
C SER A 94 -24.39 -5.47 -12.94
N PRO A 95 -23.63 -6.16 -12.08
CA PRO A 95 -23.25 -5.61 -10.77
C PRO A 95 -22.32 -4.39 -10.93
N ASN A 96 -22.56 -3.36 -10.12
CA ASN A 96 -21.63 -2.23 -10.00
C ASN A 96 -21.00 -2.31 -8.61
N VAL A 97 -19.77 -2.83 -8.55
CA VAL A 97 -19.07 -3.12 -7.31
C VAL A 97 -17.95 -2.12 -7.10
N SER A 98 -17.82 -1.61 -5.88
CA SER A 98 -16.70 -0.79 -5.44
C SER A 98 -16.13 -1.36 -4.14
N VAL A 99 -14.81 -1.51 -4.07
CA VAL A 99 -14.10 -1.89 -2.86
C VAL A 99 -13.24 -0.71 -2.40
N SER A 100 -13.34 -0.34 -1.14
CA SER A 100 -12.51 0.69 -0.51
C SER A 100 -11.91 0.18 0.79
N ILE A 101 -10.73 0.68 1.13
CA ILE A 101 -10.09 0.42 2.42
C ILE A 101 -10.51 1.55 3.34
N ILE A 102 -11.14 1.21 4.48
CA ILE A 102 -11.58 2.17 5.50
C ILE A 102 -10.44 2.41 6.48
N GLU A 103 -9.83 1.32 6.95
CA GLU A 103 -8.72 1.36 7.87
C GLU A 103 -7.67 0.35 7.43
N TYR A 104 -6.42 0.80 7.37
CA TYR A 104 -5.28 -0.08 7.16
C TYR A 104 -4.89 -0.73 8.48
N ARG A 105 -4.35 -1.95 8.42
CA ARG A 105 -3.73 -2.57 9.59
C ARG A 105 -2.62 -1.67 10.15
N PRO A 106 -2.43 -1.66 11.49
CA PRO A 106 -1.42 -0.82 12.14
C PRO A 106 0.00 -1.22 11.71
N PHE A 107 0.93 -0.29 11.83
CA PHE A 107 2.36 -0.57 11.85
C PHE A 107 2.87 -0.47 13.29
N PHE A 108 4.05 -1.00 13.55
CA PHE A 108 4.61 -1.05 14.90
C PHE A 108 5.95 -0.34 14.98
N ILE A 109 6.18 0.33 16.10
CA ILE A 109 7.44 1.02 16.40
C ILE A 109 7.99 0.47 17.70
N ASP A 110 9.27 0.17 17.71
CA ASP A 110 10.01 -0.35 18.84
C ASP A 110 11.37 0.35 19.00
N GLY A 111 11.97 0.23 20.20
CA GLY A 111 13.28 0.77 20.53
C GLY A 111 13.23 2.22 21.00
N GLU A 112 14.20 3.04 20.56
CA GLU A 112 14.49 4.37 21.10
C GLU A 112 13.55 5.45 20.54
N VAL A 113 12.26 5.33 20.85
CA VAL A 113 11.22 6.35 20.70
C VAL A 113 10.50 6.57 22.03
N GLU A 114 9.85 7.70 22.21
CA GLU A 114 9.21 8.06 23.48
C GLU A 114 8.06 7.10 23.86
N LYS A 115 7.31 6.64 22.85
CA LYS A 115 6.14 5.76 23.05
C LYS A 115 6.17 4.60 22.03
N PRO A 116 6.90 3.50 22.31
CA PRO A 116 6.84 2.31 21.48
C PRO A 116 5.43 1.71 21.44
N GLY A 117 5.01 1.13 20.30
CA GLY A 117 3.67 0.52 20.19
C GLY A 117 3.17 0.42 18.76
N GLY A 118 1.88 0.06 18.63
CA GLY A 118 1.18 0.01 17.35
C GLY A 118 0.49 1.32 17.01
N TYR A 119 0.60 1.76 15.76
CA TYR A 119 0.07 3.02 15.29
C TYR A 119 -0.76 2.85 14.03
N PRO A 120 -1.84 3.63 13.87
CA PRO A 120 -2.65 3.61 12.65
C PRO A 120 -1.81 4.10 11.47
N TYR A 121 -1.87 3.34 10.37
CA TYR A 121 -1.17 3.70 9.15
C TYR A 121 -1.94 4.77 8.36
N GLN A 122 -1.19 5.66 7.73
CA GLN A 122 -1.70 6.64 6.76
C GLN A 122 -0.86 6.60 5.48
N PRO A 123 -1.46 6.69 4.28
CA PRO A 123 -0.72 6.75 3.03
C PRO A 123 0.32 7.88 3.01
N GLY A 124 1.52 7.58 2.49
CA GLY A 124 2.62 8.56 2.45
C GLY A 124 3.36 8.75 3.77
N LEU A 125 3.18 7.82 4.72
CA LEU A 125 3.91 7.83 5.99
C LEU A 125 5.39 7.46 5.76
N THR A 126 6.29 8.29 6.29
CA THR A 126 7.73 8.00 6.35
C THR A 126 8.14 7.62 7.76
N ILE A 127 9.31 6.99 7.92
CA ILE A 127 9.86 6.64 9.24
C ILE A 127 9.96 7.86 10.15
N ASN A 128 10.35 9.02 9.62
CA ASN A 128 10.41 10.24 10.43
C ASN A 128 9.02 10.67 10.94
N LYS A 129 8.00 10.61 10.09
CA LYS A 129 6.62 10.90 10.51
C LYS A 129 6.10 9.84 11.50
N ALA A 130 6.46 8.57 11.29
CA ALA A 130 6.11 7.49 12.20
C ALA A 130 6.72 7.70 13.60
N ALA A 131 8.00 8.08 13.67
CA ALA A 131 8.63 8.42 14.93
C ALA A 131 7.95 9.61 15.63
N ALA A 132 7.53 10.63 14.87
CA ALA A 132 6.79 11.77 15.43
C ALA A 132 5.44 11.35 16.05
N LEU A 133 4.73 10.37 15.45
CA LEU A 133 3.52 9.79 16.04
C LEU A 133 3.83 9.08 17.38
N ALA A 134 5.01 8.48 17.49
CA ALA A 134 5.48 7.83 18.72
C ALA A 134 6.07 8.83 19.76
N GLY A 135 5.85 10.12 19.59
CA GLY A 135 6.33 11.17 20.50
C GLY A 135 7.74 11.66 20.20
N GLY A 136 8.36 11.18 19.15
CA GLY A 136 9.73 11.52 18.75
C GLY A 136 10.77 10.49 19.18
N TYR A 137 12.02 10.79 18.87
CA TYR A 137 13.17 9.96 19.22
C TYR A 137 13.62 10.26 20.66
N THR A 138 14.08 9.24 21.38
CA THR A 138 14.78 9.47 22.66
C THR A 138 16.15 10.08 22.41
N GLU A 139 16.76 10.66 23.45
CA GLU A 139 18.15 11.18 23.39
C GLU A 139 19.18 10.11 23.02
N ARG A 140 18.83 8.84 23.21
CA ARG A 140 19.69 7.68 22.94
C ARG A 140 19.54 7.14 21.53
N ALA A 141 18.57 7.59 20.78
CA ALA A 141 18.28 7.08 19.44
C ALA A 141 19.43 7.31 18.46
N SER A 142 19.68 6.33 17.61
CA SER A 142 20.61 6.45 16.48
C SER A 142 19.85 6.51 15.17
N LEU A 143 19.81 7.69 14.55
CA LEU A 143 19.19 7.87 13.23
C LEU A 143 19.92 7.12 12.09
N GLN A 144 21.12 6.61 12.37
CA GLN A 144 21.87 5.77 11.44
C GLN A 144 21.61 4.27 11.64
N LYS A 145 20.91 3.87 12.70
CA LYS A 145 20.63 2.47 13.04
C LYS A 145 19.13 2.24 13.15
N ILE A 146 18.43 2.52 12.07
CA ILE A 146 17.01 2.28 11.93
C ILE A 146 16.83 1.02 11.09
N PHE A 147 16.01 0.12 11.57
CA PHE A 147 15.73 -1.15 10.91
C PHE A 147 14.23 -1.29 10.68
N ILE A 148 13.88 -1.95 9.58
CA ILE A 148 12.50 -2.26 9.26
C ILE A 148 12.37 -3.74 8.90
N ILE A 149 11.31 -4.37 9.41
CA ILE A 149 10.84 -5.68 8.98
C ILE A 149 9.56 -5.43 8.19
N ARG A 150 9.52 -5.85 6.94
CA ARG A 150 8.36 -5.69 6.08
C ARG A 150 7.30 -6.76 6.38
N SER A 151 6.05 -6.36 6.45
CA SER A 151 4.94 -7.29 6.73
C SER A 151 4.73 -8.35 5.64
N ASN A 152 5.21 -8.10 4.42
CA ASN A 152 5.13 -9.02 3.29
C ASN A 152 6.38 -9.87 3.10
N ASP A 153 7.36 -9.79 4.00
CA ASP A 153 8.55 -10.64 4.00
C ASP A 153 8.30 -11.88 4.88
N PRO A 154 8.15 -13.08 4.29
CA PRO A 154 7.89 -14.30 5.05
C PRO A 154 9.08 -14.71 5.93
N GLU A 155 10.29 -14.28 5.59
CA GLU A 155 11.51 -14.57 6.37
C GLU A 155 11.73 -13.55 7.48
N GLN A 156 10.93 -12.47 7.53
CA GLN A 156 11.04 -11.38 8.49
C GLN A 156 12.46 -10.78 8.59
N ASN A 157 13.11 -10.63 7.44
CA ASN A 157 14.44 -10.05 7.37
C ASN A 157 14.41 -8.57 7.80
N SER A 158 15.32 -8.25 8.71
CA SER A 158 15.51 -6.89 9.18
C SER A 158 16.45 -6.14 8.24
N ALA A 159 15.95 -5.12 7.57
CA ALA A 159 16.72 -4.27 6.66
C ALA A 159 17.02 -2.91 7.29
N ARG A 160 18.27 -2.43 7.12
CA ARG A 160 18.62 -1.08 7.55
C ARG A 160 18.05 -0.05 6.57
N VAL A 161 17.48 1.02 7.10
CA VAL A 161 16.78 2.06 6.34
C VAL A 161 17.11 3.45 6.87
N ASP A 162 16.67 4.48 6.14
CA ASP A 162 16.77 5.87 6.54
C ASP A 162 15.40 6.46 6.97
N THR A 163 15.44 7.69 7.49
CA THR A 163 14.25 8.39 8.00
C THR A 163 13.23 8.76 6.93
N ASN A 164 13.61 8.79 5.65
CA ASN A 164 12.73 9.11 4.52
C ASN A 164 12.06 7.87 3.92
N THR A 165 12.47 6.68 4.36
CA THR A 165 11.90 5.41 3.88
C THR A 165 10.41 5.39 4.17
N ILE A 166 9.63 5.00 3.15
CA ILE A 166 8.17 4.85 3.25
C ILE A 166 7.84 3.64 4.12
N VAL A 167 6.99 3.87 5.10
CA VAL A 167 6.37 2.85 5.95
C VAL A 167 5.16 2.26 5.22
N ARG A 168 4.90 0.98 5.42
CA ARG A 168 3.74 0.26 4.88
C ARG A 168 2.90 -0.32 6.03
N PRO A 169 1.62 -0.60 5.79
CA PRO A 169 0.79 -1.28 6.80
C PRO A 169 1.39 -2.61 7.24
N GLY A 170 1.46 -2.81 8.55
CA GLY A 170 2.01 -4.02 9.16
C GLY A 170 3.53 -4.07 9.28
N ASP A 171 4.26 -3.02 8.88
CA ASP A 171 5.72 -2.95 9.07
C ASP A 171 6.06 -2.85 10.56
N ILE A 172 7.22 -3.38 10.92
CA ILE A 172 7.82 -3.21 12.25
C ILE A 172 9.10 -2.37 12.09
N ILE A 173 9.14 -1.24 12.77
CA ILE A 173 10.27 -0.30 12.74
C ILE A 173 10.98 -0.35 14.07
N THR A 174 12.30 -0.56 14.07
CA THR A 174 13.12 -0.58 15.28
C THR A 174 14.18 0.50 15.23
N PHE A 175 14.17 1.39 16.21
CA PHE A 175 15.20 2.40 16.43
C PHE A 175 16.22 1.86 17.43
N LYS A 176 17.45 1.66 16.99
CA LYS A 176 18.52 1.18 17.88
C LYS A 176 19.21 2.34 18.59
N GLN A 177 19.77 2.00 19.74
CA GLN A 177 20.58 2.90 20.55
C GLN A 177 21.90 3.26 19.84
N ARG A 178 22.35 4.50 19.99
CA ARG A 178 23.72 4.88 19.66
C ARG A 178 24.67 4.36 20.74
N PHE A 179 25.77 3.79 20.32
CA PHE A 179 26.90 3.53 21.22
C PHE A 179 27.78 4.78 21.26
N PHE A 180 28.26 5.07 22.43
CA PHE A 180 29.24 6.15 22.66
C PHE A 180 30.58 5.77 22.08
#